data_defc672674da24d356e724076b2d8530
#
_entry.id   defc672674da24d356e724076b2d8530
#
_cell.length_a   1.000
_cell.length_b   1.000
_cell.length_c   1.000
_cell.angle_alpha   90.00
_cell.angle_beta   90.00
_cell.angle_gamma   90.00
#
_symmetry.space_group_name_H-M   'P 1'
#
loop_
_entity.id
_entity.type
_entity.pdbx_description
1 polymer ?
#
loop_
_entity_poly.entity_id
_entity_poly.type
_entity_poly.pdbx_seq_one_letter_code
_entity_poly.pdbx_strand_id
1 'polypeptide(L)'
;MTHTTTTLGGERGGLDPLLESGVIAVARLPAAAGLRAAARALVAGGVGALEIMLTTPGAIEALGDLASDRDLAACLIGAGTVLDESAAREVIDAGARFVVSPTLTPAVIRVCRDRDIPCMPGAFTPTEIVEAWRAGAPLVKLFPAAAVGPDYVRDLLAPLPFLRLVPSGGVSLENAGDWIRAGAAAVSVGSALLPAALVRNEAAGGAGGGELTKRARAFVERVAQARAQLAGDAL
;
A
#
# COMPACT_ATOMS: atom_id res chain seq x y z
N MET A 1 -20.02 7.82 -34.97
CA MET A 1 -19.36 6.74 -34.21
C MET A 1 -19.31 7.16 -32.73
N THR A 2 -20.25 6.68 -31.96
CA THR A 2 -20.39 6.99 -30.55
C THR A 2 -19.33 6.18 -29.79
N HIS A 3 -18.31 6.86 -29.27
CA HIS A 3 -17.35 6.27 -28.34
C HIS A 3 -18.07 5.97 -27.03
N THR A 4 -18.42 4.71 -26.84
CA THR A 4 -18.83 4.20 -25.53
C THR A 4 -17.61 4.27 -24.63
N THR A 5 -17.54 5.27 -23.77
CA THR A 5 -16.56 5.37 -22.68
C THR A 5 -16.89 4.25 -21.70
N THR A 6 -16.29 3.10 -21.92
CA THR A 6 -16.31 2.03 -20.91
C THR A 6 -15.52 2.55 -19.72
N THR A 7 -16.22 2.92 -18.66
CA THR A 7 -15.66 3.24 -17.35
C THR A 7 -15.05 1.96 -16.79
N LEU A 8 -13.84 1.62 -17.23
CA LEU A 8 -13.00 0.56 -16.65
C LEU A 8 -12.25 1.09 -15.41
N GLY A 9 -12.94 1.84 -14.59
CA GLY A 9 -12.46 2.23 -13.28
C GLY A 9 -13.40 1.59 -12.28
N GLY A 10 -13.01 0.42 -11.74
CA GLY A 10 -13.73 -0.18 -10.62
C GLY A 10 -13.95 0.88 -9.56
N GLU A 11 -15.19 0.99 -9.09
CA GLU A 11 -15.55 1.78 -7.93
C GLU A 11 -14.49 1.56 -6.84
N ARG A 12 -14.26 2.55 -5.98
CA ARG A 12 -13.19 2.59 -4.94
C ARG A 12 -13.29 1.44 -3.91
N GLY A 13 -13.77 0.29 -4.32
CA GLY A 13 -14.11 -0.93 -3.57
C GLY A 13 -13.29 -1.14 -2.31
N GLY A 14 -13.63 -0.40 -1.24
CA GLY A 14 -13.05 -0.59 0.08
C GLY A 14 -11.61 -0.07 0.27
N LEU A 15 -11.04 0.73 -0.65
CA LEU A 15 -9.69 1.30 -0.54
C LEU A 15 -9.65 2.69 0.14
N ASP A 16 -10.79 3.20 0.60
CA ASP A 16 -10.89 4.56 1.14
C ASP A 16 -9.88 4.83 2.28
N PRO A 17 -9.70 3.98 3.30
CA PRO A 17 -8.71 4.25 4.35
C PRO A 17 -7.28 4.38 3.82
N LEU A 18 -6.91 3.56 2.83
CA LEU A 18 -5.60 3.62 2.16
C LEU A 18 -5.43 4.93 1.39
N LEU A 19 -6.44 5.30 0.59
CA LEU A 19 -6.39 6.50 -0.25
C LEU A 19 -6.49 7.78 0.58
N GLU A 20 -7.25 7.80 1.66
CA GLU A 20 -7.37 8.94 2.58
C GLU A 20 -6.05 9.21 3.29
N SER A 21 -5.46 8.20 3.93
CA SER A 21 -4.16 8.36 4.61
C SER A 21 -3.02 8.60 3.61
N GLY A 22 -3.12 7.99 2.42
CA GLY A 22 -2.09 7.99 1.39
C GLY A 22 -0.80 7.26 1.78
N VAL A 23 -0.85 6.44 2.84
CA VAL A 23 0.31 5.70 3.35
C VAL A 23 -0.05 4.23 3.56
N ILE A 24 0.76 3.35 2.96
CA ILE A 24 0.75 1.91 3.19
C ILE A 24 2.01 1.55 3.98
N ALA A 25 1.85 1.05 5.20
CA ALA A 25 2.96 0.49 5.95
C ALA A 25 3.25 -0.94 5.48
N VAL A 26 4.52 -1.26 5.20
CA VAL A 26 4.92 -2.60 4.73
C VAL A 26 5.69 -3.32 5.83
N ALA A 27 5.09 -4.39 6.33
CA ALA A 27 5.68 -5.26 7.34
C ALA A 27 6.47 -6.39 6.69
N ARG A 28 7.79 -6.17 6.53
CA ARG A 28 8.78 -7.21 6.20
C ARG A 28 9.65 -7.44 7.41
N LEU A 29 9.31 -8.42 8.21
CA LEU A 29 9.87 -8.65 9.53
C LEU A 29 10.52 -10.03 9.62
N PRO A 30 11.49 -10.22 10.53
CA PRO A 30 12.07 -11.55 10.79
C PRO A 30 11.11 -12.51 11.47
N ALA A 31 10.01 -12.01 12.05
CA ALA A 31 8.92 -12.79 12.65
C ALA A 31 7.68 -11.91 12.79
N ALA A 32 6.49 -12.52 12.86
CA ALA A 32 5.23 -11.81 13.07
C ALA A 32 5.03 -11.31 14.52
N ALA A 33 5.89 -11.71 15.45
CA ALA A 33 5.83 -11.29 16.85
C ALA A 33 5.88 -9.74 16.96
N GLY A 34 4.94 -9.16 17.71
CA GLY A 34 4.82 -7.70 17.88
C GLY A 34 4.03 -6.97 16.80
N LEU A 35 3.62 -7.66 15.74
CA LEU A 35 2.92 -7.02 14.62
C LEU A 35 1.57 -6.41 15.04
N ARG A 36 0.85 -7.04 15.99
CA ARG A 36 -0.41 -6.50 16.52
C ARG A 36 -0.21 -5.16 17.24
N ALA A 37 0.78 -5.07 18.12
CA ALA A 37 1.10 -3.82 18.81
C ALA A 37 1.55 -2.74 17.83
N ALA A 38 2.40 -3.10 16.85
CA ALA A 38 2.81 -2.20 15.77
C ALA A 38 1.64 -1.72 14.92
N ALA A 39 0.70 -2.61 14.55
CA ALA A 39 -0.49 -2.24 13.79
C ALA A 39 -1.35 -1.21 14.53
N ARG A 40 -1.58 -1.39 15.84
CA ARG A 40 -2.29 -0.41 16.68
C ARG A 40 -1.57 0.93 16.73
N ALA A 41 -0.24 0.93 16.85
CA ALA A 41 0.56 2.14 16.83
C ALA A 41 0.48 2.87 15.48
N LEU A 42 0.48 2.13 14.36
CA LEU A 42 0.30 2.68 13.01
C LEU A 42 -1.07 3.33 12.85
N VAL A 43 -2.15 2.64 13.29
CA VAL A 43 -3.53 3.17 13.26
C VAL A 43 -3.65 4.43 14.12
N ALA A 44 -3.09 4.43 15.32
CA ALA A 44 -3.05 5.61 16.19
C ALA A 44 -2.26 6.80 15.57
N GLY A 45 -1.37 6.52 14.63
CA GLY A 45 -0.66 7.51 13.81
C GLY A 45 -1.39 7.91 12.53
N GLY A 46 -2.56 7.32 12.23
CA GLY A 46 -3.38 7.66 11.06
C GLY A 46 -3.07 6.87 9.79
N VAL A 47 -2.27 5.80 9.87
CA VAL A 47 -1.99 4.93 8.70
C VAL A 47 -3.22 4.10 8.36
N GLY A 48 -3.67 4.18 7.10
CA GLY A 48 -4.91 3.55 6.63
C GLY A 48 -4.74 2.14 6.05
N ALA A 49 -3.50 1.67 5.83
CA ALA A 49 -3.25 0.33 5.29
C ALA A 49 -1.95 -0.29 5.80
N LEU A 50 -1.99 -1.59 6.10
CA LEU A 50 -0.85 -2.41 6.50
C LEU A 50 -0.72 -3.61 5.57
N GLU A 51 0.37 -3.68 4.83
CA GLU A 51 0.77 -4.80 3.97
C GLU A 51 1.66 -5.75 4.77
N ILE A 52 1.23 -6.99 4.99
CA ILE A 52 2.03 -8.05 5.62
C ILE A 52 2.68 -8.87 4.51
N MET A 53 4.00 -8.87 4.44
CA MET A 53 4.71 -9.63 3.41
C MET A 53 4.74 -11.12 3.74
N LEU A 54 4.38 -11.99 2.79
CA LEU A 54 4.42 -13.45 2.95
C LEU A 54 5.84 -14.01 3.21
N THR A 55 6.86 -13.21 2.98
CA THR A 55 8.24 -13.54 3.39
C THR A 55 8.49 -13.43 4.90
N THR A 56 7.53 -12.89 5.66
CA THR A 56 7.58 -12.86 7.13
C THR A 56 7.09 -14.19 7.68
N PRO A 57 7.87 -14.94 8.48
CA PRO A 57 7.39 -16.17 9.11
C PRO A 57 6.14 -15.94 9.97
N GLY A 58 5.10 -16.77 9.80
CA GLY A 58 3.80 -16.62 10.47
C GLY A 58 2.91 -15.51 9.90
N ALA A 59 3.16 -15.07 8.64
CA ALA A 59 2.43 -13.97 8.02
C ALA A 59 0.93 -14.24 7.88
N ILE A 60 0.52 -15.46 7.51
CA ILE A 60 -0.87 -15.80 7.24
C ILE A 60 -1.69 -15.84 8.53
N GLU A 61 -1.17 -16.47 9.59
CA GLU A 61 -1.79 -16.47 10.91
C GLU A 61 -1.92 -15.04 11.44
N ALA A 62 -0.84 -14.26 11.35
CA ALA A 62 -0.85 -12.86 11.78
C ALA A 62 -1.85 -12.01 10.98
N LEU A 63 -1.99 -12.26 9.68
CA LEU A 63 -2.98 -11.58 8.84
C LEU A 63 -4.40 -11.87 9.32
N GLY A 64 -4.75 -13.13 9.57
CA GLY A 64 -6.06 -13.53 10.09
C GLY A 64 -6.37 -12.92 11.46
N ASP A 65 -5.39 -12.92 12.33
CA ASP A 65 -5.46 -12.31 13.66
C ASP A 65 -5.72 -10.79 13.60
N LEU A 66 -5.02 -10.07 12.71
CA LEU A 66 -5.15 -8.63 12.58
C LEU A 66 -6.42 -8.24 11.81
N ALA A 67 -6.81 -9.00 10.80
CA ALA A 67 -8.04 -8.77 10.03
C ALA A 67 -9.30 -8.90 10.89
N SER A 68 -9.25 -9.73 11.94
CA SER A 68 -10.35 -9.92 12.90
C SER A 68 -10.32 -8.98 14.10
N ASP A 69 -9.25 -8.18 14.28
CA ASP A 69 -9.09 -7.26 15.41
C ASP A 69 -9.93 -6.00 15.21
N ARG A 70 -10.94 -5.81 16.06
CA ARG A 70 -11.86 -4.64 15.98
C ARG A 70 -11.18 -3.30 16.19
N ASP A 71 -10.07 -3.26 16.94
CA ASP A 71 -9.30 -2.04 17.15
C ASP A 71 -8.57 -1.58 15.87
N LEU A 72 -8.46 -2.47 14.87
CA LEU A 72 -7.84 -2.22 13.58
C LEU A 72 -8.86 -2.02 12.44
N ALA A 73 -10.16 -1.93 12.74
CA ALA A 73 -11.23 -1.84 11.74
C ALA A 73 -11.08 -0.64 10.77
N ALA A 74 -10.43 0.44 11.23
CA ALA A 74 -10.14 1.63 10.41
C ALA A 74 -8.93 1.46 9.47
N CYS A 75 -8.20 0.32 9.55
CA CYS A 75 -7.03 0.05 8.72
C CYS A 75 -7.30 -1.16 7.82
N LEU A 76 -6.92 -1.05 6.56
CA LEU A 76 -6.95 -2.17 5.64
C LEU A 76 -5.75 -3.09 5.93
N ILE A 77 -6.02 -4.32 6.33
CA ILE A 77 -4.99 -5.34 6.48
C ILE A 77 -4.92 -6.13 5.17
N GLY A 78 -3.74 -6.19 4.58
CA GLY A 78 -3.53 -6.88 3.30
C GLY A 78 -2.24 -7.68 3.28
N ALA A 79 -2.07 -8.47 2.23
CA ALA A 79 -0.91 -9.33 2.02
C ALA A 79 -0.03 -8.85 0.87
N GLY A 80 1.28 -8.91 1.06
CA GLY A 80 2.28 -8.58 0.03
C GLY A 80 3.18 -9.76 -0.33
N THR A 81 3.83 -9.65 -1.48
CA THR A 81 4.65 -10.71 -2.08
C THR A 81 3.82 -11.93 -2.47
N VAL A 82 2.59 -11.70 -2.92
CA VAL A 82 1.71 -12.72 -3.45
C VAL A 82 2.08 -12.97 -4.91
N LEU A 83 2.52 -14.19 -5.25
CA LEU A 83 3.13 -14.49 -6.55
C LEU A 83 2.30 -15.41 -7.44
N ASP A 84 1.32 -16.10 -6.87
CA ASP A 84 0.49 -17.07 -7.59
C ASP A 84 -0.95 -17.13 -7.08
N GLU A 85 -1.79 -17.90 -7.79
CA GLU A 85 -3.21 -18.06 -7.46
C GLU A 85 -3.45 -18.72 -6.11
N SER A 86 -2.62 -19.71 -5.72
CA SER A 86 -2.77 -20.42 -4.47
C SER A 86 -2.56 -19.49 -3.30
N ALA A 87 -1.46 -18.74 -3.32
CA ALA A 87 -1.15 -17.75 -2.30
C ALA A 87 -2.22 -16.64 -2.25
N ALA A 88 -2.74 -16.21 -3.43
CA ALA A 88 -3.81 -15.21 -3.46
C ALA A 88 -5.09 -15.71 -2.77
N ARG A 89 -5.52 -16.95 -3.04
CA ARG A 89 -6.68 -17.56 -2.37
C ARG A 89 -6.46 -17.68 -0.86
N GLU A 90 -5.31 -18.18 -0.47
CA GLU A 90 -4.95 -18.40 0.94
C GLU A 90 -4.99 -17.10 1.75
N VAL A 91 -4.40 -16.01 1.26
CA VAL A 91 -4.42 -14.74 1.99
C VAL A 91 -5.81 -14.10 2.01
N ILE A 92 -6.61 -14.26 0.95
CA ILE A 92 -7.98 -13.77 0.93
C ILE A 92 -8.86 -14.56 1.92
N ASP A 93 -8.73 -15.88 1.95
CA ASP A 93 -9.46 -16.75 2.88
C ASP A 93 -9.03 -16.47 4.34
N ALA A 94 -7.79 -16.04 4.57
CA ALA A 94 -7.30 -15.57 5.86
C ALA A 94 -7.79 -14.15 6.24
N GLY A 95 -8.47 -13.43 5.35
CA GLY A 95 -9.08 -12.13 5.63
C GLY A 95 -8.36 -10.92 5.04
N ALA A 96 -7.45 -11.10 4.08
CA ALA A 96 -6.82 -9.97 3.37
C ALA A 96 -7.88 -9.11 2.69
N ARG A 97 -7.82 -7.79 2.94
CA ARG A 97 -8.70 -6.78 2.33
C ARG A 97 -8.08 -6.11 1.11
N PHE A 98 -6.83 -6.35 0.82
CA PHE A 98 -6.14 -6.04 -0.44
C PHE A 98 -4.94 -6.97 -0.61
N VAL A 99 -4.53 -7.16 -1.86
CA VAL A 99 -3.42 -8.05 -2.21
C VAL A 99 -2.39 -7.28 -3.03
N VAL A 100 -1.12 -7.47 -2.70
CA VAL A 100 0.01 -6.83 -3.37
C VAL A 100 0.97 -7.88 -3.94
N SER A 101 1.32 -7.73 -5.20
CA SER A 101 2.38 -8.51 -5.86
C SER A 101 3.58 -7.61 -6.17
N PRO A 102 4.82 -8.10 -6.14
CA PRO A 102 5.98 -7.34 -6.60
C PRO A 102 6.09 -7.27 -8.14
N THR A 103 5.30 -8.06 -8.84
CA THR A 103 5.31 -8.22 -10.30
C THR A 103 3.91 -8.17 -10.87
N LEU A 104 3.82 -7.95 -12.19
CA LEU A 104 2.57 -8.10 -12.93
C LEU A 104 2.25 -9.60 -13.09
N THR A 105 1.32 -10.09 -12.28
CA THR A 105 0.87 -11.48 -12.29
C THR A 105 -0.63 -11.54 -12.59
N PRO A 106 -1.04 -11.73 -13.87
CA PRO A 106 -2.45 -11.71 -14.28
C PRO A 106 -3.32 -12.71 -13.52
N ALA A 107 -2.75 -13.85 -13.14
CA ALA A 107 -3.46 -14.88 -12.39
C ALA A 107 -3.88 -14.39 -10.99
N VAL A 108 -3.00 -13.67 -10.28
CA VAL A 108 -3.31 -13.04 -8.98
C VAL A 108 -4.41 -11.99 -9.14
N ILE A 109 -4.30 -11.11 -10.15
CA ILE A 109 -5.31 -10.07 -10.42
C ILE A 109 -6.69 -10.71 -10.66
N ARG A 110 -6.75 -11.80 -11.45
CA ARG A 110 -7.99 -12.53 -11.72
C ARG A 110 -8.62 -13.07 -10.44
N VAL A 111 -7.85 -13.76 -9.59
CA VAL A 111 -8.36 -14.31 -8.31
C VAL A 111 -8.91 -13.20 -7.42
N CYS A 112 -8.19 -12.08 -7.31
CA CYS A 112 -8.62 -10.95 -6.50
C CYS A 112 -9.93 -10.35 -7.04
N ARG A 113 -10.02 -10.12 -8.35
CA ARG A 113 -11.24 -9.63 -9.00
C ARG A 113 -12.44 -10.55 -8.78
N ASP A 114 -12.26 -11.87 -8.94
CA ASP A 114 -13.32 -12.87 -8.78
C ASP A 114 -13.82 -12.97 -7.32
N ARG A 115 -13.11 -12.37 -6.37
CA ARG A 115 -13.43 -12.29 -4.94
C ARG A 115 -13.73 -10.88 -4.45
N ASP A 116 -13.84 -9.89 -5.36
CA ASP A 116 -14.05 -8.46 -5.04
C ASP A 116 -12.99 -7.89 -4.09
N ILE A 117 -11.76 -8.40 -4.14
CA ILE A 117 -10.63 -7.92 -3.35
C ILE A 117 -9.71 -7.06 -4.23
N PRO A 118 -9.40 -5.82 -3.85
CA PRO A 118 -8.47 -4.98 -4.60
C PRO A 118 -7.09 -5.62 -4.73
N CYS A 119 -6.55 -5.64 -5.96
CA CYS A 119 -5.19 -6.08 -6.24
C CYS A 119 -4.32 -4.88 -6.65
N MET A 120 -3.11 -4.81 -6.08
CA MET A 120 -2.07 -3.84 -6.45
C MET A 120 -0.85 -4.59 -6.99
N PRO A 121 -0.86 -4.96 -8.29
CA PRO A 121 0.27 -5.62 -8.94
C PRO A 121 1.45 -4.66 -9.06
N GLY A 122 2.66 -5.21 -8.98
CA GLY A 122 3.91 -4.51 -9.22
C GLY A 122 4.19 -4.40 -10.71
N ALA A 123 4.65 -3.24 -11.13
CA ALA A 123 5.10 -2.96 -12.49
C ALA A 123 6.21 -1.90 -12.46
N PHE A 124 7.01 -1.86 -13.51
CA PHE A 124 8.12 -0.93 -13.61
C PHE A 124 8.08 -0.11 -14.91
N THR A 125 7.69 -0.71 -16.01
CA THR A 125 7.63 -0.06 -17.32
C THR A 125 6.23 0.48 -17.63
N PRO A 126 6.11 1.49 -18.52
CA PRO A 126 4.81 2.02 -18.94
C PRO A 126 3.87 0.94 -19.47
N THR A 127 4.41 -0.02 -20.24
CA THR A 127 3.63 -1.14 -20.80
C THR A 127 3.05 -2.01 -19.69
N GLU A 128 3.88 -2.46 -18.74
CA GLU A 128 3.41 -3.28 -17.60
C GLU A 128 2.37 -2.54 -16.76
N ILE A 129 2.55 -1.24 -16.54
CA ILE A 129 1.62 -0.41 -15.77
C ILE A 129 0.25 -0.35 -16.46
N VAL A 130 0.23 -0.11 -17.78
CA VAL A 130 -1.02 -0.08 -18.56
C VAL A 130 -1.67 -1.47 -18.63
N GLU A 131 -0.88 -2.53 -18.73
CA GLU A 131 -1.39 -3.91 -18.70
C GLU A 131 -2.01 -4.25 -17.35
N ALA A 132 -1.37 -3.87 -16.24
CA ALA A 132 -1.93 -4.02 -14.89
C ALA A 132 -3.29 -3.32 -14.76
N TRP A 133 -3.38 -2.07 -15.21
CA TRP A 133 -4.63 -1.30 -15.20
C TRP A 133 -5.71 -1.94 -16.08
N ARG A 134 -5.36 -2.38 -17.31
CA ARG A 134 -6.29 -3.09 -18.23
C ARG A 134 -6.80 -4.40 -17.65
N ALA A 135 -5.98 -5.07 -16.86
CA ALA A 135 -6.39 -6.29 -16.14
C ALA A 135 -7.38 -6.01 -14.98
N GLY A 136 -7.63 -4.72 -14.66
CA GLY A 136 -8.60 -4.30 -13.64
C GLY A 136 -7.97 -3.93 -12.30
N ALA A 137 -6.66 -3.72 -12.23
CA ALA A 137 -6.01 -3.26 -11.00
C ALA A 137 -6.42 -1.81 -10.67
N PRO A 138 -7.01 -1.52 -9.51
CA PRO A 138 -7.40 -0.17 -9.11
C PRO A 138 -6.21 0.72 -8.74
N LEU A 139 -5.10 0.11 -8.34
CA LEU A 139 -3.82 0.72 -8.03
C LEU A 139 -2.69 -0.11 -8.64
N VAL A 140 -1.60 0.54 -9.03
CA VAL A 140 -0.40 -0.16 -9.54
C VAL A 140 0.80 0.22 -8.68
N LYS A 141 1.48 -0.77 -8.13
CA LYS A 141 2.72 -0.61 -7.38
C LYS A 141 3.87 -0.34 -8.35
N LEU A 142 4.43 0.86 -8.31
CA LEU A 142 5.69 1.15 -9.01
C LEU A 142 6.84 0.57 -8.20
N PHE A 143 7.51 -0.48 -8.72
CA PHE A 143 8.56 -1.17 -7.97
C PHE A 143 9.67 -1.71 -8.88
N PRO A 144 10.96 -1.49 -8.51
CA PRO A 144 11.44 -0.71 -7.36
C PRO A 144 11.52 0.80 -7.64
N ALA A 145 10.79 1.62 -6.88
CA ALA A 145 10.67 3.05 -7.14
C ALA A 145 11.99 3.83 -6.98
N ALA A 146 12.89 3.37 -6.11
CA ALA A 146 14.20 3.98 -5.91
C ALA A 146 15.06 4.05 -7.18
N ALA A 147 14.76 3.22 -8.17
CA ALA A 147 15.54 3.17 -9.42
C ALA A 147 15.21 4.34 -10.36
N VAL A 148 14.06 5.02 -10.18
CA VAL A 148 13.55 6.02 -11.14
C VAL A 148 13.27 7.40 -10.54
N GLY A 149 12.80 7.48 -9.32
CA GLY A 149 12.46 8.75 -8.67
C GLY A 149 11.07 9.30 -9.02
N PRO A 150 10.65 10.41 -8.34
CA PRO A 150 9.32 11.00 -8.50
C PRO A 150 9.02 11.52 -9.92
N ASP A 151 10.02 12.02 -10.63
CA ASP A 151 9.85 12.57 -11.98
C ASP A 151 9.28 11.53 -12.94
N TYR A 152 9.65 10.27 -12.78
CA TYR A 152 9.09 9.17 -13.57
C TYR A 152 7.57 9.03 -13.42
N VAL A 153 7.03 9.26 -12.22
CA VAL A 153 5.58 9.24 -11.98
C VAL A 153 4.92 10.40 -12.71
N ARG A 154 5.48 11.59 -12.63
CA ARG A 154 4.97 12.79 -13.32
C ARG A 154 4.94 12.58 -14.83
N ASP A 155 6.04 12.08 -15.40
CA ASP A 155 6.18 11.87 -16.83
C ASP A 155 5.23 10.78 -17.35
N LEU A 156 4.97 9.74 -16.56
CA LEU A 156 3.96 8.71 -16.87
C LEU A 156 2.54 9.25 -16.82
N LEU A 157 2.21 10.05 -15.83
CA LEU A 157 0.84 10.55 -15.63
C LEU A 157 0.48 11.65 -16.62
N ALA A 158 1.44 12.34 -17.22
CA ALA A 158 1.17 13.34 -18.24
C ALA A 158 0.34 12.78 -19.41
N PRO A 159 0.73 11.69 -20.11
CA PRO A 159 -0.08 11.04 -21.14
C PRO A 159 -1.14 10.06 -20.59
N LEU A 160 -1.04 9.62 -19.34
CA LEU A 160 -1.87 8.55 -18.75
C LEU A 160 -2.47 8.99 -17.40
N PRO A 161 -3.26 10.08 -17.36
CA PRO A 161 -3.74 10.69 -16.11
C PRO A 161 -4.75 9.85 -15.34
N PHE A 162 -5.25 8.77 -15.93
CA PHE A 162 -6.18 7.84 -15.30
C PHE A 162 -5.50 6.80 -14.42
N LEU A 163 -4.18 6.66 -14.50
CA LEU A 163 -3.43 5.70 -13.70
C LEU A 163 -3.32 6.15 -12.24
N ARG A 164 -3.35 5.20 -11.33
CA ARG A 164 -3.12 5.41 -9.91
C ARG A 164 -1.88 4.63 -9.48
N LEU A 165 -0.78 5.34 -9.32
CA LEU A 165 0.52 4.74 -9.01
C LEU A 165 0.82 4.84 -7.52
N VAL A 166 1.42 3.77 -6.97
CA VAL A 166 1.88 3.68 -5.59
C VAL A 166 3.36 3.32 -5.60
N PRO A 167 4.28 4.28 -5.48
CA PRO A 167 5.71 4.01 -5.39
C PRO A 167 6.05 3.19 -4.14
N SER A 168 6.91 2.19 -4.34
CA SER A 168 7.37 1.26 -3.31
C SER A 168 8.86 0.97 -3.49
N GLY A 169 9.60 0.95 -2.37
CA GLY A 169 11.06 0.81 -2.36
C GLY A 169 11.78 2.16 -2.45
N GLY A 170 12.54 2.49 -1.41
CA GLY A 170 13.27 3.76 -1.31
C GLY A 170 12.43 4.96 -0.86
N VAL A 171 11.16 4.75 -0.52
CA VAL A 171 10.32 5.82 0.06
C VAL A 171 10.74 6.05 1.51
N SER A 172 10.99 7.31 1.85
CA SER A 172 11.37 7.80 3.17
C SER A 172 10.52 9.01 3.57
N LEU A 173 10.64 9.47 4.82
CA LEU A 173 9.92 10.65 5.29
C LEU A 173 10.32 11.92 4.52
N GLU A 174 11.59 11.99 4.09
CA GLU A 174 12.14 13.12 3.35
C GLU A 174 11.51 13.23 1.96
N ASN A 175 11.36 12.09 1.26
CA ASN A 175 10.92 12.08 -0.14
C ASN A 175 9.44 11.73 -0.36
N ALA A 176 8.70 11.31 0.68
CA ALA A 176 7.29 10.92 0.54
C ALA A 176 6.42 12.02 -0.08
N GLY A 177 6.67 13.29 0.30
CA GLY A 177 5.96 14.43 -0.28
C GLY A 177 6.25 14.63 -1.76
N ASP A 178 7.47 14.33 -2.23
CA ASP A 178 7.86 14.51 -3.64
C ASP A 178 7.11 13.51 -4.53
N TRP A 179 6.95 12.27 -4.06
CA TRP A 179 6.16 11.26 -4.76
C TRP A 179 4.69 11.69 -4.91
N ILE A 180 4.10 12.25 -3.85
CA ILE A 180 2.71 12.75 -3.89
C ILE A 180 2.61 13.95 -4.82
N ARG A 181 3.54 14.92 -4.78
CA ARG A 181 3.56 16.07 -5.70
C ARG A 181 3.74 15.65 -7.16
N ALA A 182 4.40 14.54 -7.41
CA ALA A 182 4.51 13.94 -8.74
C ALA A 182 3.21 13.27 -9.22
N GLY A 183 2.17 13.16 -8.38
CA GLY A 183 0.88 12.59 -8.72
C GLY A 183 0.64 11.16 -8.21
N ALA A 184 1.52 10.61 -7.38
CA ALA A 184 1.28 9.30 -6.76
C ALA A 184 0.01 9.31 -5.90
N ALA A 185 -0.82 8.27 -6.01
CA ALA A 185 -2.07 8.14 -5.27
C ALA A 185 -1.84 7.89 -3.77
N ALA A 186 -0.78 7.16 -3.44
CA ALA A 186 -0.31 6.86 -2.10
C ALA A 186 1.18 6.48 -2.16
N VAL A 187 1.81 6.29 -1.01
CA VAL A 187 3.19 5.77 -0.90
C VAL A 187 3.21 4.49 -0.08
N SER A 188 4.05 3.52 -0.49
CA SER A 188 4.25 2.25 0.21
C SER A 188 5.62 2.27 0.91
N VAL A 189 5.61 2.20 2.24
CA VAL A 189 6.78 2.49 3.08
C VAL A 189 7.13 1.29 3.95
N GLY A 190 8.32 0.74 3.75
CA GLY A 190 8.87 -0.38 4.51
C GLY A 190 9.60 0.04 5.77
N SER A 191 10.88 -0.33 5.87
CA SER A 191 11.71 -0.11 7.07
C SER A 191 11.89 1.35 7.49
N ALA A 192 11.69 2.31 6.59
CA ALA A 192 11.68 3.73 6.93
C ALA A 192 10.52 4.10 7.87
N LEU A 193 9.37 3.42 7.76
CA LEU A 193 8.22 3.58 8.67
C LEU A 193 8.22 2.50 9.76
N LEU A 194 8.42 1.24 9.38
CA LEU A 194 8.26 0.07 10.24
C LEU A 194 9.57 -0.73 10.40
N PRO A 195 10.60 -0.17 11.06
CA PRO A 195 11.84 -0.90 11.31
C PRO A 195 11.60 -2.02 12.34
N ALA A 196 12.19 -3.19 12.11
CA ALA A 196 12.00 -4.37 12.95
C ALA A 196 12.36 -4.14 14.43
N ALA A 197 13.29 -3.25 14.72
CA ALA A 197 13.65 -2.88 16.09
C ALA A 197 12.49 -2.18 16.82
N LEU A 198 11.79 -1.25 16.16
CA LEU A 198 10.63 -0.58 16.77
C LEU A 198 9.46 -1.56 16.98
N VAL A 199 9.21 -2.49 16.04
CA VAL A 199 8.17 -3.51 16.20
C VAL A 199 8.43 -4.37 17.44
N ARG A 200 9.67 -4.78 17.66
CA ARG A 200 10.05 -5.53 18.87
C ARG A 200 9.86 -4.72 20.16
N ASN A 201 10.20 -3.43 20.13
CA ASN A 201 10.05 -2.56 21.29
C ASN A 201 8.56 -2.32 21.64
N GLU A 202 7.69 -2.14 20.65
CA GLU A 202 6.23 -2.04 20.85
C GLU A 202 5.68 -3.31 21.51
N ALA A 203 6.13 -4.50 21.06
CA ALA A 203 5.72 -5.79 21.65
C ALA A 203 6.13 -5.94 23.12
N ALA A 204 7.28 -5.37 23.49
CA ALA A 204 7.81 -5.45 24.85
C ALA A 204 7.16 -4.45 25.84
N GLY A 205 6.22 -3.61 25.40
CA GLY A 205 5.66 -2.54 26.24
C GLY A 205 6.72 -1.52 26.68
N GLY A 206 7.78 -1.38 25.90
CA GLY A 206 8.97 -0.59 26.26
C GLY A 206 8.68 0.90 26.47
N ALA A 207 9.56 1.57 27.23
CA ALA A 207 9.50 3.00 27.56
C ALA A 207 9.55 3.96 26.34
N GLY A 208 9.70 3.44 25.12
CA GLY A 208 9.57 4.14 23.84
C GLY A 208 8.14 4.17 23.29
N GLY A 209 7.13 3.87 24.12
CA GLY A 209 5.71 3.84 23.72
C GLY A 209 5.30 5.11 22.98
N GLY A 210 4.90 4.93 21.71
CA GLY A 210 4.48 6.02 20.83
C GLY A 210 5.53 6.47 19.80
N GLU A 211 6.74 5.93 19.74
CA GLU A 211 7.72 6.30 18.71
C GLU A 211 7.23 5.87 17.32
N LEU A 212 6.68 4.65 17.20
CA LEU A 212 6.08 4.19 15.96
C LEU A 212 4.85 5.02 15.58
N THR A 213 4.01 5.38 16.57
CA THR A 213 2.86 6.28 16.36
C THR A 213 3.30 7.67 15.88
N LYS A 214 4.35 8.25 16.45
CA LYS A 214 4.89 9.54 16.01
C LYS A 214 5.40 9.45 14.57
N ARG A 215 6.15 8.40 14.26
CA ARG A 215 6.69 8.15 12.92
C ARG A 215 5.57 7.96 11.89
N ALA A 216 4.55 7.19 12.20
CA ALA A 216 3.37 7.00 11.38
C ALA A 216 2.65 8.33 11.10
N ARG A 217 2.42 9.12 12.14
CA ARG A 217 1.81 10.45 12.04
C ARG A 217 2.64 11.38 11.15
N ALA A 218 3.95 11.39 11.28
CA ALA A 218 4.83 12.22 10.47
C ALA A 218 4.72 11.89 8.96
N PHE A 219 4.61 10.61 8.60
CA PHE A 219 4.37 10.22 7.20
C PHE A 219 3.00 10.67 6.69
N VAL A 220 1.94 10.46 7.47
CA VAL A 220 0.57 10.87 7.10
C VAL A 220 0.49 12.39 6.93
N GLU A 221 1.05 13.16 7.87
CA GLU A 221 1.12 14.62 7.79
C GLU A 221 1.92 15.08 6.56
N ARG A 222 3.06 14.44 6.25
CA ARG A 222 3.86 14.76 5.06
C ARG A 222 3.06 14.56 3.78
N VAL A 223 2.29 13.47 3.67
CA VAL A 223 1.41 13.20 2.53
C VAL A 223 0.29 14.24 2.45
N ALA A 224 -0.37 14.54 3.56
CA ALA A 224 -1.44 15.52 3.62
C ALA A 224 -0.95 16.93 3.23
N GLN A 225 0.22 17.36 3.71
CA GLN A 225 0.84 18.63 3.32
C GLN A 225 1.12 18.69 1.81
N ALA A 226 1.67 17.63 1.23
CA ALA A 226 1.95 17.58 -0.20
C ALA A 226 0.69 17.65 -1.05
N ARG A 227 -0.40 17.01 -0.62
CA ARG A 227 -1.72 17.08 -1.29
C ARG A 227 -2.32 18.49 -1.22
N ALA A 228 -2.21 19.15 -0.06
CA ALA A 228 -2.71 20.51 0.12
C ALA A 228 -1.97 21.50 -0.78
N GLN A 229 -0.66 21.33 -0.98
CA GLN A 229 0.13 22.14 -1.92
C GLN A 229 -0.38 21.98 -3.35
N LEU A 230 -0.61 20.75 -3.83
CA LEU A 230 -1.15 20.49 -5.16
C LEU A 230 -2.53 21.16 -5.39
N ALA A 231 -3.38 21.15 -4.37
CA ALA A 231 -4.69 21.79 -4.46
C ALA A 231 -4.60 23.32 -4.50
N GLY A 232 -3.58 23.90 -3.83
CA GLY A 232 -3.32 25.35 -3.85
C GLY A 232 -2.72 25.85 -5.18
N ASP A 233 -1.88 25.04 -5.81
CA ASP A 233 -1.24 25.37 -7.09
C ASP A 233 -2.20 25.24 -8.30
N ALA A 234 -3.35 24.60 -8.12
CA ALA A 234 -4.38 24.39 -9.15
C ALA A 234 -5.46 25.50 -9.21
N LEU A 235 -5.41 26.49 -8.30
CA LEU A 235 -6.29 27.65 -8.23
C LEU A 235 -5.61 28.90 -8.77
#